data_2d31403752e68e48243492cfea2c04ae
#
_entry.id   2d31403752e68e48243492cfea2c04ae
#
_cell.length_a   1.000
_cell.length_b   1.000
_cell.length_c   1.000
_cell.angle_alpha   90.00
_cell.angle_beta   90.00
_cell.angle_gamma   90.00
#
_symmetry.space_group_name_H-M   'P 1'
#
loop_
_entity.id
_entity.type
_entity.pdbx_description
1 polymer ?
#
loop_
_entity_poly.entity_id
_entity_poly.type
_entity_poly.pdbx_seq_one_letter_code
_entity_poly.pdbx_strand_id
1 'polypeptide(L)'
;MSRRPRASLVKMKIVIFAHGKIKKGPELELISEYVTRFNKQFNNDFFTSLEISESAETEKLFNDKVAKMLDLKQPAVLLDRNGEHHNSESFANFLTSLSEKGINQTSFIIGGASGFPKQLTSKAKKLLAVSKMVFPHKIARLILVEQLYRAKCIINRHPYHKA
;
A
#
# COMPACT_ATOMS: atom_id res chain seq x y z
N MET A 1 -4.87 -32.92 -10.52
CA MET A 1 -3.99 -31.80 -10.14
C MET A 1 -4.00 -31.65 -8.63
N SER A 2 -2.91 -31.98 -8.00
CA SER A 2 -2.74 -31.89 -6.55
C SER A 2 -2.79 -30.40 -6.14
N ARG A 3 -3.82 -30.02 -5.39
CA ARG A 3 -3.83 -28.73 -4.70
C ARG A 3 -2.76 -28.80 -3.62
N ARG A 4 -1.64 -28.10 -3.80
CA ARG A 4 -0.71 -27.89 -2.70
C ARG A 4 -1.49 -27.34 -1.51
N PRO A 5 -1.28 -27.86 -0.28
CA PRO A 5 -1.89 -27.28 0.89
C PRO A 5 -1.49 -25.80 0.91
N ARG A 6 -2.46 -24.88 1.10
CA ARG A 6 -2.16 -23.48 1.33
C ARG A 6 -1.22 -23.45 2.52
N ALA A 7 0.05 -23.12 2.28
CA ALA A 7 0.94 -22.73 3.36
C ALA A 7 0.15 -21.73 4.21
N SER A 8 0.19 -21.87 5.52
CA SER A 8 -0.56 -21.01 6.42
C SER A 8 -0.15 -19.57 6.14
N LEU A 9 -1.03 -18.82 5.48
CA LEU A 9 -0.78 -17.43 5.15
C LEU A 9 -0.64 -16.63 6.45
N VAL A 10 0.44 -15.88 6.58
CA VAL A 10 0.65 -14.99 7.70
C VAL A 10 -0.26 -13.78 7.53
N LYS A 11 -1.02 -13.44 8.56
CA LYS A 11 -1.85 -12.23 8.55
C LYS A 11 -0.97 -10.98 8.43
N MET A 12 -1.42 -10.02 7.63
CA MET A 12 -0.63 -8.87 7.22
C MET A 12 -1.22 -7.56 7.74
N LYS A 13 -0.36 -6.73 8.33
CA LYS A 13 -0.61 -5.32 8.59
C LYS A 13 -0.15 -4.48 7.40
N ILE A 14 -0.96 -3.52 6.98
CA ILE A 14 -0.59 -2.52 5.98
C ILE A 14 -0.40 -1.17 6.66
N VAL A 15 0.70 -0.51 6.34
CA VAL A 15 0.98 0.86 6.76
C VAL A 15 1.19 1.72 5.52
N ILE A 16 0.52 2.86 5.47
CA ILE A 16 0.81 3.91 4.49
C ILE A 16 1.57 5.01 5.21
N PHE A 17 2.79 5.30 4.78
CA PHE A 17 3.57 6.43 5.26
C PHE A 17 3.61 7.51 4.18
N ALA A 18 2.99 8.66 4.46
CA ALA A 18 2.78 9.70 3.46
C ALA A 18 3.37 11.04 3.89
N HIS A 19 4.03 11.70 2.96
CA HIS A 19 4.44 13.10 3.15
C HIS A 19 3.23 14.02 3.01
N GLY A 20 3.10 14.96 3.94
CA GLY A 20 2.00 15.92 3.99
C GLY A 20 0.74 15.37 4.66
N LYS A 21 0.01 16.27 5.32
CA LYS A 21 -1.24 15.97 6.00
C LYS A 21 -2.44 16.39 5.17
N ILE A 22 -3.43 15.55 5.07
CA ILE A 22 -4.74 15.90 4.52
C ILE A 22 -5.63 16.30 5.68
N LYS A 23 -5.91 17.59 5.82
CA LYS A 23 -6.66 18.12 6.98
C LYS A 23 -8.18 18.13 6.78
N LYS A 24 -8.65 18.24 5.52
CA LYS A 24 -10.07 18.34 5.15
C LYS A 24 -10.26 18.09 3.66
N GLY A 25 -11.49 17.92 3.26
CA GLY A 25 -11.92 17.80 1.87
C GLY A 25 -12.47 16.41 1.53
N PRO A 26 -13.06 16.28 0.34
CA PRO A 26 -13.75 15.06 -0.07
C PRO A 26 -12.80 13.86 -0.15
N GLU A 27 -11.52 14.08 -0.47
CA GLU A 27 -10.54 12.99 -0.52
C GLU A 27 -10.32 12.39 0.88
N LEU A 28 -10.25 13.23 1.93
CA LEU A 28 -10.10 12.73 3.30
C LEU A 28 -11.31 11.92 3.74
N GLU A 29 -12.52 12.37 3.40
CA GLU A 29 -13.75 11.65 3.71
C GLU A 29 -13.77 10.27 3.07
N LEU A 30 -13.44 10.18 1.78
CA LEU A 30 -13.36 8.90 1.07
C LEU A 30 -12.23 7.99 1.58
N ILE A 31 -11.06 8.54 1.85
CA ILE A 31 -9.94 7.79 2.45
C ILE A 31 -10.38 7.19 3.79
N SER A 32 -11.00 8.00 4.65
CA SER A 32 -11.47 7.56 5.96
C SER A 32 -12.53 6.45 5.84
N GLU A 33 -13.44 6.57 4.89
CA GLU A 33 -14.43 5.54 4.61
C GLU A 33 -13.79 4.21 4.21
N TYR A 34 -12.86 4.21 3.27
CA TYR A 34 -12.18 2.99 2.82
C TYR A 34 -11.28 2.38 3.90
N VAL A 35 -10.59 3.20 4.70
CA VAL A 35 -9.82 2.71 5.85
C VAL A 35 -10.75 2.02 6.85
N THR A 36 -11.90 2.61 7.14
CA THR A 36 -12.91 2.01 8.02
C THR A 36 -13.41 0.68 7.47
N ARG A 37 -13.73 0.63 6.17
CA ARG A 37 -14.15 -0.63 5.50
C ARG A 37 -13.04 -1.68 5.53
N PHE A 38 -11.81 -1.29 5.29
CA PHE A 38 -10.67 -2.20 5.34
C PHE A 38 -10.50 -2.80 6.73
N ASN A 39 -10.65 -2.00 7.77
CA ASN A 39 -10.46 -2.42 9.16
C ASN A 39 -11.65 -3.20 9.75
N LYS A 40 -12.77 -3.31 9.05
CA LYS A 40 -13.80 -4.29 9.40
C LYS A 40 -13.28 -5.69 9.16
N GLN A 41 -13.35 -6.54 10.19
CA GLN A 41 -12.87 -7.90 10.08
C GLN A 41 -13.84 -8.77 9.27
N PHE A 42 -13.29 -9.51 8.33
CA PHE A 42 -14.01 -10.57 7.61
C PHE A 42 -13.74 -11.92 8.29
N ASN A 43 -14.62 -12.88 8.06
CA ASN A 43 -14.34 -14.26 8.47
C ASN A 43 -13.08 -14.75 7.75
N ASN A 44 -12.09 -15.25 8.53
CA ASN A 44 -10.78 -15.67 8.01
C ASN A 44 -10.02 -14.55 7.27
N ASP A 45 -10.08 -13.35 7.82
CA ASP A 45 -9.44 -12.19 7.22
C ASP A 45 -7.93 -12.37 7.05
N PHE A 46 -7.46 -12.03 5.84
CA PHE A 46 -6.04 -12.03 5.49
C PHE A 46 -5.27 -10.86 6.15
N PHE A 47 -5.95 -9.74 6.39
CA PHE A 47 -5.33 -8.55 6.95
C PHE A 47 -5.68 -8.34 8.42
N THR A 48 -4.73 -7.78 9.17
CA THR A 48 -4.96 -7.35 10.56
C THR A 48 -5.43 -5.90 10.64
N SER A 49 -4.79 -4.99 9.92
CA SER A 49 -5.14 -3.57 9.89
C SER A 49 -4.53 -2.82 8.71
N LEU A 50 -5.12 -1.68 8.40
CA LEU A 50 -4.56 -0.62 7.57
C LEU A 50 -4.46 0.65 8.42
N GLU A 51 -3.25 1.21 8.50
CA GLU A 51 -2.96 2.46 9.20
C GLU A 51 -2.30 3.46 8.27
N ILE A 52 -2.61 4.74 8.44
CA ILE A 52 -1.97 5.83 7.70
C ILE A 52 -1.21 6.69 8.70
N SER A 53 0.09 6.84 8.46
CA SER A 53 0.98 7.75 9.16
C SER A 53 1.36 8.90 8.24
N GLU A 54 1.06 10.12 8.65
CA GLU A 54 1.34 11.33 7.87
C GLU A 54 2.48 12.11 8.51
N SER A 55 3.40 12.60 7.68
CA SER A 55 4.51 13.44 8.11
C SER A 55 4.34 14.86 7.59
N ALA A 56 4.37 15.84 8.50
CA ALA A 56 4.41 17.28 8.18
C ALA A 56 5.83 17.84 8.09
N GLU A 57 6.84 16.99 8.18
CA GLU A 57 8.24 17.39 8.11
C GLU A 57 8.64 17.84 6.71
N THR A 58 9.84 18.41 6.58
CA THR A 58 10.43 18.72 5.27
C THR A 58 10.61 17.43 4.43
N GLU A 59 10.60 17.56 3.12
CA GLU A 59 10.86 16.40 2.23
C GLU A 59 12.20 15.74 2.55
N LYS A 60 13.21 16.51 2.92
CA LYS A 60 14.52 15.96 3.30
C LYS A 60 14.41 15.03 4.51
N LEU A 61 13.80 15.48 5.60
CA LEU A 61 13.64 14.66 6.81
C LEU A 61 12.74 13.45 6.55
N PHE A 62 11.71 13.63 5.75
CA PHE A 62 10.86 12.51 5.32
C PHE A 62 11.67 11.46 4.54
N ASN A 63 12.46 11.89 3.55
CA ASN A 63 13.30 11.01 2.76
C ASN A 63 14.38 10.31 3.59
N ASP A 64 14.93 10.96 4.61
CA ASP A 64 15.88 10.34 5.55
C ASP A 64 15.21 9.20 6.33
N LYS A 65 13.96 9.38 6.76
CA LYS A 65 13.18 8.31 7.39
C LYS A 65 12.88 7.17 6.42
N VAL A 66 12.51 7.50 5.18
CA VAL A 66 12.28 6.49 4.13
C VAL A 66 13.54 5.67 3.86
N ALA A 67 14.71 6.31 3.80
CA ALA A 67 15.97 5.60 3.63
C ALA A 67 16.21 4.55 4.72
N LYS A 68 15.90 4.88 5.97
CA LYS A 68 15.99 3.93 7.09
C LYS A 68 14.95 2.80 6.97
N MET A 69 13.75 3.11 6.53
CA MET A 69 12.72 2.08 6.30
C MET A 69 13.13 1.09 5.22
N LEU A 70 13.83 1.53 4.16
CA LEU A 70 14.32 0.66 3.09
C LEU A 70 15.41 -0.33 3.57
N ASP A 71 16.06 -0.07 4.70
CA ASP A 71 17.05 -0.96 5.31
C ASP A 71 16.43 -2.05 6.19
N LEU A 72 15.14 -1.94 6.50
CA LEU A 72 14.43 -2.91 7.33
C LEU A 72 14.09 -4.19 6.54
N LYS A 73 13.89 -5.29 7.27
CA LYS A 73 13.45 -6.56 6.67
C LYS A 73 12.03 -6.47 6.09
N GLN A 74 11.16 -5.67 6.72
CA GLN A 74 9.80 -5.49 6.25
C GLN A 74 9.79 -4.71 4.93
N PRO A 75 9.03 -5.14 3.93
CA PRO A 75 9.00 -4.46 2.64
C PRO A 75 8.47 -3.03 2.76
N ALA A 76 9.18 -2.12 2.12
CA ALA A 76 8.72 -0.77 1.88
C ALA A 76 8.59 -0.56 0.36
N VAL A 77 7.36 -0.33 -0.08
CA VAL A 77 7.01 -0.11 -1.48
C VAL A 77 6.88 1.39 -1.71
N LEU A 78 7.71 1.95 -2.57
CA LEU A 78 7.61 3.36 -2.92
C LEU A 78 6.59 3.54 -4.06
N LEU A 79 5.65 4.48 -3.90
CA LEU A 79 4.80 4.91 -5.00
C LEU A 79 5.61 5.84 -5.91
N ASP A 80 5.82 5.40 -7.14
CA ASP A 80 6.56 6.15 -8.15
C ASP A 80 5.97 5.89 -9.52
N ARG A 81 5.87 6.95 -10.35
CA ARG A 81 5.28 6.83 -11.71
C ARG A 81 6.05 5.88 -12.63
N ASN A 82 7.33 5.66 -12.35
CA ASN A 82 8.19 4.74 -13.09
C ASN A 82 8.20 3.33 -12.49
N GLY A 83 7.33 3.08 -11.51
CA GLY A 83 7.20 1.79 -10.86
C GLY A 83 6.47 0.76 -11.71
N GLU A 84 6.35 -0.43 -11.15
CA GLU A 84 5.63 -1.54 -11.75
C GLU A 84 4.13 -1.28 -11.77
N HIS A 85 3.50 -1.58 -12.91
CA HIS A 85 2.05 -1.47 -13.09
C HIS A 85 1.38 -2.79 -12.73
N HIS A 86 0.27 -2.70 -12.00
CA HIS A 86 -0.60 -3.81 -11.69
C HIS A 86 -2.04 -3.50 -12.10
N ASN A 87 -2.78 -4.52 -12.51
CA ASN A 87 -4.23 -4.49 -12.37
C ASN A 87 -4.62 -4.87 -10.93
N SER A 88 -5.89 -4.74 -10.59
CA SER A 88 -6.35 -5.00 -9.21
C SER A 88 -6.09 -6.43 -8.75
N GLU A 89 -6.21 -7.41 -9.63
CA GLU A 89 -5.99 -8.82 -9.32
C GLU A 89 -4.51 -9.12 -9.13
N SER A 90 -3.63 -8.63 -10.00
CA SER A 90 -2.18 -8.81 -9.86
C SER A 90 -1.64 -8.09 -8.62
N PHE A 91 -2.25 -6.97 -8.23
CA PHE A 91 -1.92 -6.28 -6.98
C PHE A 91 -2.32 -7.13 -5.75
N ALA A 92 -3.50 -7.73 -5.75
CA ALA A 92 -3.91 -8.68 -4.72
C ALA A 92 -2.97 -9.88 -4.64
N ASN A 93 -2.56 -10.44 -5.78
CA ASN A 93 -1.59 -11.54 -5.84
C ASN A 93 -0.22 -11.14 -5.30
N PHE A 94 0.22 -9.91 -5.56
CA PHE A 94 1.46 -9.38 -4.98
C PHE A 94 1.40 -9.40 -3.45
N LEU A 95 0.33 -8.91 -2.84
CA LEU A 95 0.15 -8.92 -1.38
C LEU A 95 0.13 -10.35 -0.83
N THR A 96 -0.59 -11.25 -1.50
CA THR A 96 -0.63 -12.68 -1.11
C THR A 96 0.76 -13.30 -1.15
N SER A 97 1.57 -12.99 -2.18
CA SER A 97 2.94 -13.52 -2.30
C SER A 97 3.88 -13.08 -1.17
N LEU A 98 3.66 -11.88 -0.62
CA LEU A 98 4.41 -11.40 0.54
C LEU A 98 4.08 -12.22 1.79
N SER A 99 2.80 -12.50 2.01
CA SER A 99 2.36 -13.33 3.13
C SER A 99 2.88 -14.78 3.03
N GLU A 100 2.91 -15.33 1.83
CA GLU A 100 3.49 -16.67 1.59
C GLU A 100 4.99 -16.73 1.94
N LYS A 101 5.69 -15.60 1.87
CA LYS A 101 7.09 -15.45 2.30
C LYS A 101 7.24 -15.15 3.80
N GLY A 102 6.14 -15.20 4.56
CA GLY A 102 6.15 -14.95 6.01
C GLY A 102 6.17 -13.46 6.39
N ILE A 103 5.89 -12.56 5.44
CA ILE A 103 5.85 -11.12 5.70
C ILE A 103 4.53 -10.75 6.33
N ASN A 104 4.58 -10.20 7.54
CA ASN A 104 3.41 -9.82 8.33
C ASN A 104 3.15 -8.32 8.37
N GLN A 105 3.99 -7.50 7.75
CA GLN A 105 3.79 -6.06 7.60
C GLN A 105 4.40 -5.58 6.29
N THR A 106 3.67 -4.74 5.58
CA THR A 106 4.13 -4.06 4.37
C THR A 106 3.80 -2.58 4.46
N SER A 107 4.78 -1.74 4.14
CA SER A 107 4.61 -0.29 4.10
C SER A 107 4.55 0.20 2.66
N PHE A 108 3.59 1.07 2.38
CA PHE A 108 3.49 1.84 1.13
C PHE A 108 3.87 3.28 1.44
N ILE A 109 4.78 3.85 0.66
CA ILE A 109 5.32 5.18 0.95
C ILE A 109 4.95 6.13 -0.18
N ILE A 110 4.30 7.22 0.18
CA ILE A 110 3.88 8.28 -0.74
C ILE A 110 4.73 9.51 -0.46
N GLY A 111 5.60 9.87 -1.40
CA GLY A 111 6.50 11.00 -1.29
C GLY A 111 5.84 12.36 -1.46
N GLY A 112 6.63 13.41 -1.33
CA GLY A 112 6.21 14.77 -1.56
C GLY A 112 6.06 15.14 -3.04
N ALA A 113 5.80 16.43 -3.31
CA ALA A 113 5.54 16.94 -4.68
C ALA A 113 6.72 16.74 -5.63
N SER A 114 7.94 16.73 -5.11
CA SER A 114 9.17 16.51 -5.90
C SER A 114 9.42 15.04 -6.26
N GLY A 115 8.61 14.12 -5.75
CA GLY A 115 8.84 12.69 -5.86
C GLY A 115 10.02 12.19 -5.00
N PHE A 116 10.46 10.97 -5.21
CA PHE A 116 11.62 10.42 -4.51
C PHE A 116 12.92 10.71 -5.27
N PRO A 117 14.00 11.07 -4.56
CA PRO A 117 15.31 11.19 -5.18
C PRO A 117 15.79 9.81 -5.69
N LYS A 118 16.63 9.85 -6.71
CA LYS A 118 17.15 8.63 -7.37
C LYS A 118 17.85 7.67 -6.40
N GLN A 119 18.49 8.19 -5.36
CA GLN A 119 19.13 7.37 -4.33
C GLN A 119 18.13 6.45 -3.61
N LEU A 120 16.92 6.93 -3.36
CA LEU A 120 15.87 6.12 -2.74
C LEU A 120 15.23 5.15 -3.72
N THR A 121 14.91 5.58 -4.93
CA THR A 121 14.31 4.71 -5.94
C THR A 121 15.24 3.60 -6.37
N SER A 122 16.55 3.85 -6.45
CA SER A 122 17.55 2.83 -6.74
C SER A 122 17.74 1.82 -5.60
N LYS A 123 17.52 2.22 -4.36
CA LYS A 123 17.63 1.37 -3.17
C LYS A 123 16.38 0.54 -2.92
N ALA A 124 15.23 1.04 -3.33
CA ALA A 124 13.95 0.38 -3.11
C ALA A 124 13.86 -0.95 -3.87
N LYS A 125 13.44 -2.01 -3.19
CA LYS A 125 13.22 -3.33 -3.79
C LYS A 125 11.97 -3.38 -4.66
N LYS A 126 11.00 -2.48 -4.41
CA LYS A 126 9.74 -2.40 -5.14
C LYS A 126 9.33 -0.95 -5.31
N LEU A 127 9.07 -0.59 -6.56
CA LEU A 127 8.38 0.65 -6.93
C LEU A 127 7.02 0.28 -7.51
N LEU A 128 5.97 0.96 -7.08
CA LEU A 128 4.60 0.75 -7.54
C LEU A 128 4.10 2.01 -8.23
N ALA A 129 3.66 1.88 -9.48
CA ALA A 129 2.94 2.94 -10.17
C ALA A 129 1.43 2.73 -10.03
N VAL A 130 0.74 3.74 -9.55
CA VAL A 130 -0.74 3.74 -9.47
C VAL A 130 -1.34 3.80 -10.88
N SER A 131 -0.72 4.57 -11.77
CA SER A 131 -1.13 4.74 -13.17
C SER A 131 0.04 5.28 -13.97
N LYS A 132 -0.04 5.19 -15.29
CA LYS A 132 0.83 5.93 -16.22
C LYS A 132 0.52 7.44 -16.23
N MET A 133 -0.65 7.82 -15.75
CA MET A 133 -1.05 9.21 -15.59
C MET A 133 -0.55 9.76 -14.25
N VAL A 134 -0.29 11.06 -14.20
CA VAL A 134 0.08 11.76 -12.97
C VAL A 134 -1.17 12.17 -12.21
N PHE A 135 -1.20 11.91 -10.93
CA PHE A 135 -2.28 12.32 -10.03
C PHE A 135 -1.78 13.28 -8.95
N PRO A 136 -2.63 14.22 -8.50
CA PRO A 136 -2.38 14.95 -7.27
C PRO A 136 -2.20 13.99 -6.08
N HIS A 137 -1.38 14.37 -5.09
CA HIS A 137 -1.08 13.52 -3.93
C HIS A 137 -2.28 12.93 -3.23
N LYS A 138 -3.31 13.76 -2.98
CA LYS A 138 -4.53 13.34 -2.29
C LYS A 138 -5.27 12.26 -3.08
N ILE A 139 -5.32 12.41 -4.40
CA ILE A 139 -5.96 11.44 -5.29
C ILE A 139 -5.15 10.14 -5.36
N ALA A 140 -3.83 10.23 -5.48
CA ALA A 140 -2.96 9.03 -5.46
C ALA A 140 -3.13 8.23 -4.15
N ARG A 141 -3.21 8.92 -3.00
CA ARG A 141 -3.46 8.29 -1.71
C ARG A 141 -4.82 7.62 -1.66
N LEU A 142 -5.86 8.30 -2.12
CA LEU A 142 -7.22 7.74 -2.20
C LEU A 142 -7.27 6.48 -3.08
N ILE A 143 -6.66 6.52 -4.25
CA ILE A 143 -6.62 5.37 -5.16
C ILE A 143 -5.89 4.19 -4.50
N LEU A 144 -4.76 4.42 -3.84
CA LEU A 144 -4.04 3.36 -3.14
C LEU A 144 -4.90 2.72 -2.05
N VAL A 145 -5.55 3.53 -1.22
CA VAL A 145 -6.41 3.02 -0.14
C VAL A 145 -7.59 2.23 -0.69
N GLU A 146 -8.23 2.71 -1.75
CA GLU A 146 -9.32 1.99 -2.42
C GLU A 146 -8.81 0.65 -3.00
N GLN A 147 -7.66 0.63 -3.66
CA GLN A 147 -7.10 -0.59 -4.24
C GLN A 147 -6.64 -1.58 -3.16
N LEU A 148 -6.18 -1.13 -2.01
CA LEU A 148 -5.90 -2.00 -0.86
C LEU A 148 -7.18 -2.65 -0.34
N TYR A 149 -8.26 -1.89 -0.20
CA TYR A 149 -9.57 -2.44 0.16
C TYR A 149 -10.08 -3.44 -0.88
N ARG A 150 -9.96 -3.10 -2.17
CA ARG A 150 -10.31 -4.00 -3.28
C ARG A 150 -9.49 -5.30 -3.25
N ALA A 151 -8.19 -5.21 -3.02
CA ALA A 151 -7.32 -6.38 -2.87
C ALA A 151 -7.78 -7.28 -1.71
N LYS A 152 -8.11 -6.69 -0.55
CA LYS A 152 -8.72 -7.42 0.57
C LYS A 152 -9.99 -8.15 0.15
N CYS A 153 -10.86 -7.49 -0.60
CA CYS A 153 -12.10 -8.09 -1.09
C CYS A 153 -11.83 -9.23 -2.08
N ILE A 154 -10.87 -9.08 -2.98
CA ILE A 154 -10.47 -10.14 -3.92
C ILE A 154 -9.95 -11.36 -3.15
N ILE A 155 -9.04 -11.17 -2.21
CA ILE A 155 -8.41 -12.24 -1.43
C ILE A 155 -9.45 -13.00 -0.59
N ASN A 156 -10.40 -12.29 0.00
CA ASN A 156 -11.46 -12.85 0.84
C ASN A 156 -12.72 -13.25 0.05
N ARG A 157 -12.70 -13.15 -1.28
CA ARG A 157 -13.85 -13.47 -2.17
C ARG A 157 -15.12 -12.67 -1.84
N HIS A 158 -14.95 -11.43 -1.40
CA HIS A 158 -16.06 -10.51 -1.14
C HIS A 158 -16.59 -9.92 -2.45
N PRO A 159 -17.93 -9.71 -2.60
CA PRO A 159 -18.55 -9.28 -3.88
C PRO A 159 -18.27 -7.83 -4.30
N TYR A 160 -17.48 -7.07 -3.57
CA TYR A 160 -17.12 -5.69 -3.92
C TYR A 160 -16.41 -5.60 -5.28
N HIS A 161 -15.47 -6.52 -5.55
CA HIS A 161 -14.76 -6.54 -6.82
C HIS A 161 -15.62 -7.24 -7.89
N LYS A 162 -15.87 -6.51 -8.97
CA LYS A 162 -16.44 -7.05 -10.20
C LYS A 162 -15.39 -6.89 -11.30
N ALA A 163 -15.02 -8.01 -11.89
CA ALA A 163 -14.09 -8.04 -13.03
C ALA A 163 -14.75 -7.44 -14.28
#